data_10bd51fa4b52186d2da59f20e57c2307
#
_entry.id   10bd51fa4b52186d2da59f20e57c2307
#
_cell.length_a   1.000
_cell.length_b   1.000
_cell.length_c   1.000
_cell.angle_alpha   90.00
_cell.angle_beta   90.00
_cell.angle_gamma   90.00
#
_symmetry.space_group_name_H-M   'P 1'
#
loop_
_entity.id
_entity.type
_entity.pdbx_description
1 polymer ?
#
loop_
_entity_poly.entity_id
_entity_poly.type
_entity_poly.pdbx_seq_one_letter_code
_entity_poly.pdbx_strand_id
1 'polypeptide(L)'
;MTARIICVGNRYATSDDFGPRVYDCLAAMSIPADVDVLDGGLGGLDLLRHLEDGRRVVFVDAVSGFTHQDGIILLSAAEVANQCVSGFDHVAGLPYLLKLMPAVLDSPPPPVTVIGHEGVASVQTVNAAARLALRLATEDAADAC
;
A
#
# COMPACT_ATOMS: atom_id res chain seq x y z
N MET A 1 11.52 9.40 -12.92
CA MET A 1 10.64 9.87 -11.86
C MET A 1 10.47 8.80 -10.82
N THR A 2 10.54 9.16 -9.62
CA THR A 2 10.56 8.21 -8.55
C THR A 2 9.17 7.84 -8.05
N ALA A 3 9.10 6.68 -7.45
CA ALA A 3 7.91 6.20 -6.79
C ALA A 3 8.29 5.61 -5.44
N ARG A 4 7.31 5.46 -4.58
CA ARG A 4 7.50 4.78 -3.30
C ARG A 4 6.61 3.57 -3.21
N ILE A 5 7.14 2.51 -2.65
CA ILE A 5 6.37 1.35 -2.23
C ILE A 5 6.37 1.37 -0.71
N ILE A 6 5.19 1.45 -0.11
CA ILE A 6 5.06 1.51 1.35
C ILE A 6 4.27 0.30 1.79
N CYS A 7 4.95 -0.59 2.51
CA CYS A 7 4.35 -1.83 3.00
C CYS A 7 3.85 -1.63 4.43
N VAL A 8 2.58 -1.92 4.66
CA VAL A 8 1.89 -1.62 5.90
C VAL A 8 1.38 -2.91 6.51
N GLY A 9 1.43 -3.02 7.80
CA GLY A 9 0.87 -4.14 8.54
C GLY A 9 1.64 -4.46 9.79
N ASN A 10 1.10 -5.40 10.56
CA ASN A 10 1.70 -5.88 11.78
C ASN A 10 2.38 -7.22 11.51
N ARG A 11 3.72 -7.24 11.53
CA ARG A 11 4.48 -8.46 11.21
C ARG A 11 4.31 -9.56 12.24
N TYR A 12 3.71 -9.25 13.37
CA TYR A 12 3.49 -10.22 14.43
C TYR A 12 2.07 -10.78 14.45
N ALA A 13 1.22 -10.37 13.50
CA ALA A 13 -0.15 -10.85 13.40
C ALA A 13 -0.33 -11.54 12.04
N THR A 14 -0.61 -12.85 12.05
CA THR A 14 -0.64 -13.64 10.82
C THR A 14 -1.70 -13.20 9.81
N SER A 15 -2.74 -12.53 10.25
CA SER A 15 -3.78 -12.00 9.36
C SER A 15 -3.48 -10.59 8.89
N ASP A 16 -2.38 -9.98 9.34
CA ASP A 16 -2.04 -8.60 9.04
C ASP A 16 -0.57 -8.43 8.65
N ASP A 17 0.10 -9.52 8.30
CA ASP A 17 1.52 -9.50 7.99
C ASP A 17 1.83 -9.50 6.50
N PHE A 18 0.83 -9.35 5.66
CA PHE A 18 1.03 -9.37 4.20
C PHE A 18 2.01 -8.28 3.77
N GLY A 19 1.77 -7.03 4.18
CA GLY A 19 2.68 -5.92 3.86
C GLY A 19 4.11 -6.16 4.33
N PRO A 20 4.33 -6.47 5.62
CA PRO A 20 5.67 -6.77 6.11
C PRO A 20 6.37 -7.91 5.37
N ARG A 21 5.64 -8.96 5.00
CA ARG A 21 6.22 -10.07 4.23
C ARG A 21 6.62 -9.65 2.83
N VAL A 22 5.80 -8.81 2.18
CA VAL A 22 6.15 -8.24 0.88
C VAL A 22 7.38 -7.34 1.01
N TYR A 23 7.45 -6.54 2.07
CA TYR A 23 8.62 -5.72 2.33
C TYR A 23 9.89 -6.56 2.42
N ASP A 24 9.86 -7.65 3.18
CA ASP A 24 11.02 -8.53 3.32
C ASP A 24 11.43 -9.14 1.97
N CYS A 25 10.45 -9.49 1.14
CA CYS A 25 10.70 -9.99 -0.19
C CYS A 25 11.37 -8.93 -1.06
N LEU A 26 10.87 -7.70 -1.04
CA LEU A 26 11.44 -6.58 -1.79
C LEU A 26 12.85 -6.24 -1.32
N ALA A 27 13.09 -6.32 0.00
CA ALA A 27 14.40 -6.03 0.56
C ALA A 27 15.48 -6.99 0.07
N ALA A 28 15.09 -8.18 -0.35
CA ALA A 28 16.02 -9.18 -0.90
C ALA A 28 16.18 -9.08 -2.42
N MET A 29 15.47 -8.16 -3.06
CA MET A 29 15.49 -7.99 -4.53
C MET A 29 16.36 -6.80 -4.91
N SER A 30 16.76 -6.77 -6.18
CA SER A 30 17.40 -5.59 -6.75
C SER A 30 16.32 -4.56 -7.07
N ILE A 31 16.38 -3.42 -6.42
CA ILE A 31 15.39 -2.35 -6.55
C ILE A 31 16.00 -1.23 -7.40
N PRO A 32 15.28 -0.71 -8.41
CA PRO A 32 15.76 0.45 -9.16
C PRO A 32 16.07 1.63 -8.24
N ALA A 33 17.11 2.40 -8.58
CA ALA A 33 17.58 3.48 -7.71
C ALA A 33 16.55 4.58 -7.49
N ASP A 34 15.58 4.71 -8.40
CA ASP A 34 14.55 5.74 -8.32
C ASP A 34 13.26 5.24 -7.65
N VAL A 35 13.27 4.06 -7.05
CA VAL A 35 12.16 3.51 -6.29
C VAL A 35 12.57 3.36 -4.84
N ASP A 36 11.83 3.97 -3.95
CA ASP A 36 12.01 3.81 -2.51
C ASP A 36 11.07 2.72 -2.00
N VAL A 37 11.57 1.83 -1.16
CA VAL A 37 10.77 0.79 -0.51
C VAL A 37 10.82 1.05 0.98
N LEU A 38 9.66 1.22 1.59
CA LEU A 38 9.55 1.62 2.99
C LEU A 38 8.71 0.61 3.76
N ASP A 39 9.13 0.35 5.00
CA ASP A 39 8.29 -0.34 5.98
C ASP A 39 7.46 0.72 6.67
N GLY A 40 6.16 0.74 6.38
CA GLY A 40 5.23 1.74 6.89
C GLY A 40 4.65 1.43 8.27
N GLY A 41 5.06 0.31 8.86
CA GLY A 41 4.53 -0.07 10.16
C GLY A 41 3.01 -0.23 10.12
N LEU A 42 2.32 0.37 11.05
CA LEU A 42 0.87 0.23 11.17
C LEU A 42 0.07 1.17 10.28
N GLY A 43 0.72 1.95 9.43
CA GLY A 43 0.02 2.78 8.44
C GLY A 43 -0.64 4.03 8.99
N GLY A 44 -0.11 4.57 10.07
CA GLY A 44 -0.67 5.75 10.71
C GLY A 44 -0.37 7.06 9.99
N LEU A 45 -0.80 8.17 10.62
CA LEU A 45 -0.67 9.50 10.03
C LEU A 45 0.77 9.96 9.86
N ASP A 46 1.72 9.35 10.52
CA ASP A 46 3.14 9.64 10.34
C ASP A 46 3.62 9.35 8.92
N LEU A 47 2.84 8.59 8.14
CA LEU A 47 3.17 8.34 6.74
C LEU A 47 2.81 9.51 5.82
N LEU A 48 2.09 10.51 6.30
CA LEU A 48 1.72 11.67 5.47
C LEU A 48 2.92 12.36 4.84
N ARG A 49 4.05 12.38 5.54
CA ARG A 49 5.28 13.00 5.03
C ARG A 49 5.76 12.36 3.73
N HIS A 50 5.40 11.11 3.48
CA HIS A 50 5.77 10.39 2.26
C HIS A 50 4.80 10.64 1.11
N LEU A 51 3.74 11.40 1.35
CA LEU A 51 2.71 11.69 0.36
C LEU A 51 2.76 13.15 -0.10
N GLU A 52 3.66 13.95 0.44
CA GLU A 52 3.65 15.40 0.24
C GLU A 52 4.34 15.84 -1.04
N ASP A 53 5.22 15.01 -1.60
CA ASP A 53 6.05 15.42 -2.73
C ASP A 53 5.46 15.04 -4.09
N GLY A 54 4.25 14.50 -4.12
CA GLY A 54 3.54 14.20 -5.37
C GLY A 54 3.99 12.94 -6.08
N ARG A 55 4.98 12.23 -5.57
CA ARG A 55 5.44 10.98 -6.18
C ARG A 55 4.40 9.89 -6.05
N ARG A 56 4.31 9.05 -7.07
CA ARG A 56 3.43 7.89 -7.04
C ARG A 56 3.74 7.03 -5.82
N VAL A 57 2.69 6.55 -5.17
CA VAL A 57 2.81 5.66 -4.02
C VAL A 57 2.03 4.37 -4.27
N VAL A 58 2.69 3.26 -4.05
CA VAL A 58 2.07 1.93 -4.05
C VAL A 58 2.07 1.44 -2.61
N PHE A 59 0.90 1.33 -2.01
CA PHE A 59 0.77 0.73 -0.70
C PHE A 59 0.54 -0.76 -0.83
N VAL A 60 1.07 -1.52 0.11
CA VAL A 60 0.83 -2.96 0.22
C VAL A 60 0.31 -3.22 1.63
N ASP A 61 -0.88 -3.80 1.74
CA ASP A 61 -1.52 -4.00 3.04
C ASP A 61 -2.48 -5.19 2.98
N ALA A 62 -2.65 -5.84 4.11
CA ALA A 62 -3.76 -6.76 4.28
C ALA A 62 -5.05 -5.96 4.34
N VAL A 63 -6.08 -6.46 3.66
CA VAL A 63 -7.37 -5.78 3.59
C VAL A 63 -8.48 -6.77 3.93
N SER A 64 -9.67 -6.26 4.21
CA SER A 64 -10.83 -7.10 4.47
C SER A 64 -12.08 -6.48 3.87
N GLY A 65 -13.04 -7.34 3.52
CA GLY A 65 -14.31 -6.89 3.00
C GLY A 65 -14.33 -6.52 1.53
N PHE A 66 -13.26 -6.80 0.79
CA PHE A 66 -13.16 -6.42 -0.61
C PHE A 66 -13.36 -7.56 -1.58
N THR A 67 -13.14 -8.79 -1.16
CA THR A 67 -13.14 -9.89 -2.10
C THR A 67 -13.62 -11.16 -1.43
N HIS A 68 -14.18 -12.03 -2.24
CA HIS A 68 -14.54 -13.38 -1.86
C HIS A 68 -13.54 -14.39 -2.41
N GLN A 69 -12.46 -13.91 -3.02
CA GLN A 69 -11.48 -14.74 -3.71
C GLN A 69 -10.13 -14.63 -3.02
N ASP A 70 -9.41 -15.72 -3.01
CA ASP A 70 -8.01 -15.71 -2.64
C ASP A 70 -7.23 -15.01 -3.74
N GLY A 71 -6.33 -14.13 -3.37
CA GLY A 71 -5.48 -13.48 -4.33
C GLY A 71 -5.27 -12.01 -4.05
N ILE A 72 -4.52 -11.42 -4.96
CA ILE A 72 -4.16 -10.01 -4.88
C ILE A 72 -5.26 -9.18 -5.51
N ILE A 73 -5.64 -8.09 -4.85
CA ILE A 73 -6.55 -7.12 -5.45
C ILE A 73 -5.88 -5.75 -5.52
N LEU A 74 -6.21 -5.03 -6.57
CA LEU A 74 -5.75 -3.65 -6.74
C LEU A 74 -6.91 -2.72 -6.39
N LEU A 75 -6.62 -1.76 -5.52
CA LEU A 75 -7.62 -0.84 -5.01
C LEU A 75 -7.14 0.59 -5.19
N SER A 76 -8.07 1.50 -5.41
CA SER A 76 -7.80 2.93 -5.38
C SER A 76 -7.76 3.43 -3.95
N ALA A 77 -7.19 4.62 -3.76
CA ALA A 77 -7.21 5.28 -2.47
C ALA A 77 -8.65 5.47 -1.96
N ALA A 78 -9.58 5.82 -2.84
CA ALA A 78 -10.97 6.03 -2.47
C ALA A 78 -11.64 4.73 -2.00
N GLU A 79 -11.37 3.62 -2.69
CA GLU A 79 -11.93 2.34 -2.28
C GLU A 79 -11.47 1.93 -0.89
N VAL A 80 -10.20 2.14 -0.58
CA VAL A 80 -9.66 1.80 0.74
C VAL A 80 -10.18 2.79 1.79
N ALA A 81 -10.22 4.08 1.47
CA ALA A 81 -10.72 5.10 2.38
C ALA A 81 -12.16 4.84 2.79
N ASN A 82 -12.97 4.27 1.91
CA ASN A 82 -14.37 3.97 2.22
C ASN A 82 -14.52 2.91 3.31
N GLN A 83 -13.50 2.16 3.62
CA GLN A 83 -13.51 1.21 4.73
C GLN A 83 -13.58 1.90 6.09
N CYS A 84 -13.31 3.19 6.14
CA CYS A 84 -13.43 3.96 7.38
C CYS A 84 -14.86 4.33 7.74
N VAL A 85 -15.84 3.94 6.94
CA VAL A 85 -17.22 4.43 7.11
C VAL A 85 -17.87 3.91 8.36
N SER A 86 -17.51 2.71 8.78
CA SER A 86 -18.36 1.98 9.72
C SER A 86 -17.83 1.89 11.12
N GLY A 87 -16.74 2.57 11.48
CA GLY A 87 -16.44 2.28 12.77
C GLY A 87 -15.28 2.84 13.53
N PHE A 88 -15.36 2.58 14.79
CA PHE A 88 -14.34 2.95 15.72
C PHE A 88 -13.03 2.22 15.50
N ASP A 89 -13.07 1.10 14.83
CA ASP A 89 -11.91 0.24 14.70
C ASP A 89 -10.90 0.79 13.71
N HIS A 90 -11.25 1.85 12.99
CA HIS A 90 -10.48 2.34 11.86
C HIS A 90 -9.97 3.77 12.03
N VAL A 91 -9.74 4.17 13.27
CA VAL A 91 -9.12 5.47 13.54
C VAL A 91 -7.62 5.45 13.28
N ALA A 92 -7.07 4.29 12.96
CA ALA A 92 -5.66 4.13 12.64
C ALA A 92 -5.54 3.22 11.42
N GLY A 93 -4.36 3.18 10.83
CA GLY A 93 -4.10 2.34 9.68
C GLY A 93 -4.35 3.05 8.37
N LEU A 94 -4.21 2.27 7.27
CA LEU A 94 -4.23 2.83 5.93
C LEU A 94 -5.56 3.44 5.53
N PRO A 95 -6.73 2.84 5.82
CA PRO A 95 -7.99 3.47 5.44
C PRO A 95 -8.16 4.86 6.04
N TYR A 96 -7.78 5.04 7.28
CA TYR A 96 -7.89 6.33 7.95
C TYR A 96 -6.95 7.36 7.32
N LEU A 97 -5.70 6.94 7.06
CA LEU A 97 -4.72 7.81 6.40
C LEU A 97 -5.24 8.30 5.04
N LEU A 98 -5.73 7.39 4.21
CA LEU A 98 -6.20 7.73 2.88
C LEU A 98 -7.47 8.57 2.91
N LYS A 99 -8.31 8.37 3.91
CA LYS A 99 -9.50 9.21 4.07
C LYS A 99 -9.15 10.65 4.39
N LEU A 100 -8.15 10.86 5.24
CA LEU A 100 -7.74 12.20 5.65
C LEU A 100 -6.83 12.89 4.66
N MET A 101 -6.15 12.14 3.82
CA MET A 101 -5.09 12.66 2.95
C MET A 101 -5.50 13.91 2.16
N PRO A 102 -6.66 13.93 1.47
CA PRO A 102 -7.00 15.11 0.67
C PRO A 102 -7.22 16.37 1.50
N ALA A 103 -7.61 16.20 2.77
CA ALA A 103 -7.91 17.36 3.62
C ALA A 103 -6.68 17.90 4.34
N VAL A 104 -5.66 17.06 4.56
CA VAL A 104 -4.51 17.46 5.38
C VAL A 104 -3.26 17.76 4.56
N LEU A 105 -3.18 17.34 3.30
CA LEU A 105 -2.06 17.68 2.45
C LEU A 105 -2.20 19.10 1.92
N ASP A 106 -1.11 19.84 1.92
CA ASP A 106 -1.06 21.20 1.35
C ASP A 106 -0.94 21.17 -0.16
N SER A 107 -0.50 20.06 -0.72
CA SER A 107 -0.34 19.87 -2.16
C SER A 107 -1.37 18.86 -2.66
N PRO A 108 -1.59 18.77 -3.98
CA PRO A 108 -2.48 17.75 -4.53
C PRO A 108 -2.02 16.35 -4.11
N PRO A 109 -2.96 15.44 -3.80
CA PRO A 109 -2.58 14.08 -3.43
C PRO A 109 -1.83 13.38 -4.55
N PRO A 110 -0.85 12.54 -4.22
CA PRO A 110 -0.15 11.76 -5.24
C PRO A 110 -1.05 10.68 -5.82
N PRO A 111 -0.70 10.14 -7.00
CA PRO A 111 -1.35 8.92 -7.47
C PRO A 111 -1.08 7.78 -6.48
N VAL A 112 -2.13 7.11 -6.04
CA VAL A 112 -2.05 6.03 -5.07
C VAL A 112 -2.71 4.77 -5.63
N THR A 113 -2.01 3.65 -5.54
CA THR A 113 -2.57 2.32 -5.78
C THR A 113 -2.32 1.49 -4.54
N VAL A 114 -3.28 0.68 -4.16
CA VAL A 114 -3.14 -0.23 -3.02
C VAL A 114 -3.17 -1.66 -3.54
N ILE A 115 -2.14 -2.42 -3.20
CA ILE A 115 -2.09 -3.86 -3.42
C ILE A 115 -2.57 -4.50 -2.12
N GLY A 116 -3.72 -5.15 -2.18
CA GLY A 116 -4.32 -5.77 -1.02
C GLY A 116 -4.39 -7.28 -1.14
N HIS A 117 -4.49 -7.93 0.01
CA HIS A 117 -4.76 -9.35 0.10
C HIS A 117 -5.56 -9.59 1.37
N GLU A 118 -6.57 -10.43 1.28
CA GLU A 118 -7.40 -10.79 2.43
C GLU A 118 -7.02 -12.17 2.92
N GLY A 119 -6.85 -12.31 4.23
CA GLY A 119 -6.47 -13.58 4.84
C GLY A 119 -4.97 -13.81 4.83
N VAL A 120 -4.57 -15.05 5.07
CA VAL A 120 -3.15 -15.43 5.10
C VAL A 120 -2.66 -15.70 3.69
N ALA A 121 -1.63 -14.97 3.27
CA ALA A 121 -1.08 -15.11 1.92
C ALA A 121 -0.07 -16.26 1.84
N SER A 122 -0.08 -16.98 0.72
CA SER A 122 0.96 -17.95 0.42
C SER A 122 2.27 -17.25 0.06
N VAL A 123 3.37 -18.01 0.10
CA VAL A 123 4.67 -17.51 -0.34
C VAL A 123 4.61 -17.04 -1.79
N GLN A 124 3.92 -17.79 -2.65
CA GLN A 124 3.76 -17.42 -4.06
C GLN A 124 3.01 -16.09 -4.22
N THR A 125 1.98 -15.88 -3.42
CA THR A 125 1.22 -14.62 -3.45
C THR A 125 2.08 -13.45 -2.99
N VAL A 126 2.85 -13.62 -1.93
CA VAL A 126 3.77 -12.58 -1.46
C VAL A 126 4.78 -12.22 -2.54
N ASN A 127 5.39 -13.23 -3.17
CA ASN A 127 6.35 -12.99 -4.24
C ASN A 127 5.72 -12.29 -5.44
N ALA A 128 4.51 -12.69 -5.81
CA ALA A 128 3.78 -12.05 -6.91
C ALA A 128 3.45 -10.59 -6.58
N ALA A 129 3.07 -10.32 -5.35
CA ALA A 129 2.78 -8.96 -4.91
C ALA A 129 4.03 -8.07 -4.94
N ALA A 130 5.17 -8.61 -4.55
CA ALA A 130 6.43 -7.86 -4.60
C ALA A 130 6.77 -7.47 -6.05
N ARG A 131 6.65 -8.40 -6.98
CA ARG A 131 6.90 -8.13 -8.39
C ARG A 131 5.89 -7.13 -8.96
N LEU A 132 4.62 -7.26 -8.57
CA LEU A 132 3.58 -6.33 -9.01
C LEU A 132 3.85 -4.93 -8.50
N ALA A 133 4.26 -4.79 -7.23
CA ALA A 133 4.58 -3.50 -6.64
C ALA A 133 5.70 -2.80 -7.42
N LEU A 134 6.76 -3.55 -7.76
CA LEU A 134 7.85 -2.99 -8.56
C LEU A 134 7.38 -2.57 -9.95
N ARG A 135 6.55 -3.38 -10.58
CA ARG A 135 6.03 -3.05 -11.90
C ARG A 135 5.18 -1.78 -11.86
N LEU A 136 4.29 -1.65 -10.87
CA LEU A 136 3.46 -0.46 -10.74
C LEU A 136 4.29 0.78 -10.40
N ALA A 137 5.34 0.61 -9.62
CA ALA A 137 6.21 1.73 -9.24
C ALA A 137 7.07 2.20 -10.41
N THR A 138 7.37 1.32 -11.36
CA THR A 138 8.24 1.64 -12.50
C THR A 138 7.46 1.97 -13.77
N GLU A 139 6.15 1.74 -13.80
CA GLU A 139 5.35 2.12 -14.97
C GLU A 139 5.29 3.64 -15.10
N ASP A 140 5.47 4.10 -16.33
CA ASP A 140 5.35 5.49 -16.64
C ASP A 140 3.87 5.90 -16.63
N ALA A 141 3.57 7.12 -16.17
CA ALA A 141 2.20 7.63 -16.21
C ALA A 141 1.61 7.62 -17.62
N ALA A 142 2.46 7.79 -18.63
CA ALA A 142 2.02 7.74 -20.03
C ALA A 142 1.56 6.34 -20.43
N ASP A 143 2.07 5.31 -19.81
CA ASP A 143 1.72 3.92 -20.12
C ASP A 143 0.39 3.51 -19.48
N ALA A 144 -0.11 4.30 -18.56
CA ALA A 144 -1.36 4.04 -17.89
C ALA A 144 -2.60 4.49 -18.68
N CYS A 145 -2.40 5.14 -19.79
CA CYS A 145 -3.48 5.66 -20.61
C CYS A 145 -4.10 4.60 -21.51
#